data_f653b0180d2d53482b21bf31ed26b2b8
#
_entry.id   f653b0180d2d53482b21bf31ed26b2b8
#
_cell.length_a   1.000
_cell.length_b   1.000
_cell.length_c   1.000
_cell.angle_alpha   90.00
_cell.angle_beta   90.00
_cell.angle_gamma   90.00
#
_symmetry.space_group_name_H-M   'P 1'
#
loop_
_entity.id
_entity.type
_entity.pdbx_description
1 polymer ?
#
loop_
_entity_poly.entity_id
_entity_poly.type
_entity_poly.pdbx_seq_one_letter_code
_entity_poly.pdbx_strand_id
1 'polypeptide(L)'
;MDDLLNNEPVKRAQEALKKFDNSLNVKVLKKTARTAQDASLALGCDVGAIVKSLLFRAENSFVLCLVSGDKKCSLNKLKKITQKNDLCMASPEQVKTQTGYTIGGVSPVGLLNDIEIFMDNSLERFNKLYAAAGHPNCIFEINFKKLNEITSSKVLEITE
;
A
#
# COMPACT_ATOMS: atom_id res chain seq x y z
N MET A 1 -9.12 -21.66 -0.82
CA MET A 1 -8.70 -20.55 -1.69
C MET A 1 -9.69 -19.42 -1.61
N ASP A 2 -10.95 -19.72 -1.87
CA ASP A 2 -12.01 -18.70 -1.81
C ASP A 2 -12.22 -18.17 -0.39
N ASP A 3 -11.72 -18.92 0.60
CA ASP A 3 -11.83 -18.51 2.01
C ASP A 3 -11.05 -17.22 2.32
N LEU A 4 -10.05 -16.88 1.51
CA LEU A 4 -9.29 -15.64 1.72
C LEU A 4 -10.17 -14.41 1.57
N LEU A 5 -11.18 -14.46 0.69
CA LEU A 5 -12.12 -13.34 0.53
C LEU A 5 -13.01 -13.15 1.77
N ASN A 6 -13.11 -14.16 2.63
CA ASN A 6 -13.85 -14.09 3.88
C ASN A 6 -12.97 -13.70 5.07
N ASN A 7 -11.68 -13.60 4.84
CA ASN A 7 -10.72 -13.16 5.85
C ASN A 7 -10.99 -11.69 6.20
N GLU A 8 -11.05 -11.35 7.48
CA GLU A 8 -11.46 -9.99 7.93
C GLU A 8 -10.66 -8.86 7.27
N PRO A 9 -9.31 -8.89 7.23
CA PRO A 9 -8.57 -7.82 6.58
C PRO A 9 -8.88 -7.74 5.08
N VAL A 10 -9.02 -8.87 4.39
CA VAL A 10 -9.32 -8.90 2.96
C VAL A 10 -10.71 -8.35 2.69
N LYS A 11 -11.69 -8.72 3.51
CA LYS A 11 -13.05 -8.20 3.40
C LYS A 11 -13.06 -6.68 3.54
N ARG A 12 -12.30 -6.16 4.50
CA ARG A 12 -12.25 -4.71 4.73
C ARG A 12 -11.65 -3.98 3.53
N ALA A 13 -10.58 -4.54 2.93
CA ALA A 13 -9.99 -3.98 1.72
C ALA A 13 -10.99 -4.03 0.56
N GLN A 14 -11.66 -5.17 0.38
CA GLN A 14 -12.65 -5.34 -0.68
C GLN A 14 -13.81 -4.36 -0.54
N GLU A 15 -14.31 -4.18 0.66
CA GLU A 15 -15.42 -3.26 0.94
C GLU A 15 -15.03 -1.82 0.61
N ALA A 16 -13.81 -1.42 0.99
CA ALA A 16 -13.30 -0.08 0.68
C ALA A 16 -13.20 0.16 -0.82
N LEU A 17 -12.71 -0.84 -1.56
CA LEU A 17 -12.60 -0.78 -3.02
C LEU A 17 -13.98 -0.64 -3.66
N LYS A 18 -14.90 -1.51 -3.29
CA LYS A 18 -16.26 -1.55 -3.87
C LYS A 18 -17.05 -0.29 -3.59
N LYS A 19 -16.86 0.28 -2.41
CA LYS A 19 -17.54 1.53 -2.03
C LYS A 19 -17.07 2.69 -2.91
N PHE A 20 -15.81 2.70 -3.28
CA PHE A 20 -15.25 3.75 -4.13
C PHE A 20 -15.61 3.53 -5.61
N ASP A 21 -15.43 2.31 -6.11
CA ASP A 21 -15.70 1.95 -7.50
C ASP A 21 -16.05 0.46 -7.55
N ASN A 22 -17.30 0.16 -7.88
CA ASN A 22 -17.80 -1.22 -7.86
C ASN A 22 -17.08 -2.15 -8.84
N SER A 23 -16.34 -1.59 -9.80
CA SER A 23 -15.56 -2.40 -10.75
C SER A 23 -14.22 -2.88 -10.17
N LEU A 24 -13.78 -2.32 -9.05
CA LEU A 24 -12.53 -2.73 -8.39
C LEU A 24 -12.77 -4.01 -7.60
N ASN A 25 -11.86 -4.97 -7.74
CA ASN A 25 -11.97 -6.28 -7.11
C ASN A 25 -10.65 -6.75 -6.53
N VAL A 26 -10.74 -7.47 -5.42
CA VAL A 26 -9.60 -8.21 -4.89
C VAL A 26 -9.44 -9.48 -5.71
N LYS A 27 -8.20 -9.74 -6.14
CA LYS A 27 -7.82 -10.98 -6.83
C LYS A 27 -7.03 -11.85 -5.86
N VAL A 28 -7.39 -13.13 -5.79
CA VAL A 28 -6.66 -14.11 -4.98
C VAL A 28 -5.67 -14.82 -5.91
N LEU A 29 -4.39 -14.73 -5.58
CA LEU A 29 -3.32 -15.33 -6.37
C LEU A 29 -2.99 -16.73 -5.83
N LYS A 30 -2.58 -17.61 -6.73
CA LYS A 30 -2.13 -18.97 -6.36
C LYS A 30 -0.76 -18.93 -5.69
N LYS A 31 0.09 -17.97 -6.09
CA LYS A 31 1.41 -17.78 -5.53
C LYS A 31 1.41 -16.54 -4.64
N THR A 32 2.32 -16.53 -3.67
CA THR A 32 2.44 -15.39 -2.76
C THR A 32 2.90 -14.13 -3.49
N ALA A 33 2.35 -13.00 -3.08
CA ALA A 33 2.77 -11.66 -3.52
C ALA A 33 3.27 -10.86 -2.31
N ARG A 34 3.95 -11.53 -1.37
CA ARG A 34 4.39 -10.93 -0.12
C ARG A 34 5.40 -9.80 -0.34
N THR A 35 6.33 -9.99 -1.27
CA THR A 35 7.30 -8.96 -1.64
C THR A 35 6.94 -8.39 -3.00
N ALA A 36 7.47 -7.20 -3.33
CA ALA A 36 7.25 -6.59 -4.65
C ALA A 36 7.75 -7.52 -5.76
N GLN A 37 8.90 -8.19 -5.53
CA GLN A 37 9.46 -9.13 -6.49
C GLN A 37 8.53 -10.32 -6.70
N ASP A 38 8.04 -10.92 -5.62
CA ASP A 38 7.10 -12.05 -5.70
C ASP A 38 5.83 -11.65 -6.44
N ALA A 39 5.30 -10.47 -6.13
CA ALA A 39 4.09 -9.96 -6.78
C ALA A 39 4.30 -9.79 -8.29
N SER A 40 5.42 -9.19 -8.69
CA SER A 40 5.72 -8.97 -10.11
C SER A 40 5.83 -10.28 -10.86
N LEU A 41 6.44 -11.29 -10.26
CA LEU A 41 6.55 -12.63 -10.87
C LEU A 41 5.19 -13.29 -10.99
N ALA A 42 4.37 -13.22 -9.95
CA ALA A 42 3.04 -13.83 -9.95
C ALA A 42 2.09 -13.18 -10.96
N LEU A 43 2.22 -11.87 -11.15
CA LEU A 43 1.34 -11.10 -12.03
C LEU A 43 1.89 -10.93 -13.46
N GLY A 44 3.17 -11.23 -13.67
CA GLY A 44 3.82 -11.02 -14.95
C GLY A 44 3.92 -9.54 -15.32
N CYS A 45 4.14 -8.68 -14.33
CA CYS A 45 4.26 -7.24 -14.54
C CYS A 45 5.62 -6.72 -14.10
N ASP A 46 5.89 -5.45 -14.42
CA ASP A 46 7.09 -4.76 -13.98
C ASP A 46 7.06 -4.61 -12.45
N VAL A 47 8.20 -4.84 -11.79
CA VAL A 47 8.29 -4.68 -10.34
C VAL A 47 7.95 -3.25 -9.91
N GLY A 48 8.25 -2.26 -10.76
CA GLY A 48 7.90 -0.86 -10.49
C GLY A 48 6.39 -0.60 -10.43
N ALA A 49 5.59 -1.47 -11.05
CA ALA A 49 4.13 -1.33 -11.04
C ALA A 49 3.52 -1.85 -9.73
N ILE A 50 4.31 -2.47 -8.87
CA ILE A 50 3.85 -2.93 -7.56
C ILE A 50 3.93 -1.77 -6.58
N VAL A 51 2.83 -1.51 -5.88
CA VAL A 51 2.76 -0.45 -4.87
C VAL A 51 3.13 -1.05 -3.52
N LYS A 52 4.23 -0.59 -2.94
CA LYS A 52 4.61 -0.92 -1.56
C LYS A 52 3.93 0.07 -0.62
N SER A 53 3.21 -0.44 0.36
CA SER A 53 2.57 0.39 1.38
C SER A 53 3.39 0.29 2.67
N LEU A 54 4.15 1.34 2.95
CA LEU A 54 5.13 1.38 4.04
C LEU A 54 4.68 2.34 5.12
N LEU A 55 4.52 1.84 6.34
CA LEU A 55 4.14 2.68 7.48
C LEU A 55 5.37 3.17 8.21
N PHE A 56 5.42 4.48 8.43
CA PHE A 56 6.48 5.13 9.20
C PHE A 56 5.90 5.77 10.45
N ARG A 57 6.65 5.69 11.54
CA ARG A 57 6.36 6.45 12.74
C ARG A 57 7.11 7.77 12.65
N ALA A 58 6.40 8.86 12.79
CA ALA A 58 6.96 10.21 12.78
C ALA A 58 6.60 10.87 14.11
N GLU A 59 7.52 10.84 15.06
CA GLU A 59 7.31 11.25 16.45
C GLU A 59 6.13 10.47 17.06
N ASN A 60 5.03 11.13 17.39
CA ASN A 60 3.86 10.48 17.99
C ASN A 60 2.77 10.16 16.98
N SER A 61 3.05 10.32 15.68
CA SER A 61 2.07 10.07 14.62
C SER A 61 2.61 9.07 13.61
N PHE A 62 1.78 8.72 12.63
CA PHE A 62 2.14 7.75 11.59
C PHE A 62 1.80 8.32 10.22
N VAL A 63 2.61 7.92 9.23
CA VAL A 63 2.34 8.24 7.83
C VAL A 63 2.50 6.96 7.01
N LEU A 64 1.63 6.78 6.03
CA LEU A 64 1.71 5.65 5.11
C LEU A 64 2.28 6.16 3.78
N CYS A 65 3.33 5.50 3.30
CA CYS A 65 3.98 5.89 2.05
C CYS A 65 3.74 4.83 1.00
N LEU A 66 3.21 5.25 -0.14
CA LEU A 66 2.98 4.37 -1.29
C LEU A 66 4.13 4.58 -2.26
N VAL A 67 4.92 3.54 -2.45
CA VAL A 67 6.19 3.61 -3.17
C VAL A 67 6.26 2.51 -4.20
N SER A 68 6.80 2.82 -5.38
CA SER A 68 7.02 1.85 -6.45
C SER A 68 7.95 0.73 -6.00
N GLY A 69 7.68 -0.50 -6.44
CA GLY A 69 8.45 -1.67 -6.03
C GLY A 69 9.92 -1.65 -6.43
N ASP A 70 10.29 -0.83 -7.41
CA ASP A 70 11.68 -0.66 -7.85
C ASP A 70 12.37 0.55 -7.19
N LYS A 71 11.72 1.20 -6.24
CA LYS A 71 12.22 2.41 -5.58
C LYS A 71 12.35 2.19 -4.07
N LYS A 72 13.16 3.03 -3.46
CA LYS A 72 13.38 3.00 -2.03
C LYS A 72 12.95 4.32 -1.42
N CYS A 73 12.16 4.25 -0.34
CA CYS A 73 11.69 5.45 0.35
C CYS A 73 12.85 6.19 1.00
N SER A 74 12.86 7.52 0.87
CA SER A 74 13.90 8.36 1.43
C SER A 74 13.46 8.91 2.78
N LEU A 75 14.12 8.46 3.85
CA LEU A 75 13.85 8.98 5.20
C LEU A 75 14.15 10.48 5.29
N ASN A 76 15.22 10.94 4.61
CA ASN A 76 15.58 12.35 4.64
C ASN A 76 14.51 13.23 3.99
N LYS A 77 13.94 12.77 2.87
CA LYS A 77 12.85 13.51 2.23
C LYS A 77 11.62 13.53 3.12
N LEU A 78 11.29 12.40 3.75
CA LEU A 78 10.15 12.33 4.66
C LEU A 78 10.31 13.24 5.87
N LYS A 79 11.51 13.31 6.44
CA LYS A 79 11.78 14.21 7.56
C LYS A 79 11.54 15.66 7.17
N LYS A 80 11.95 16.06 5.97
CA LYS A 80 11.72 17.42 5.47
C LYS A 80 10.24 17.70 5.25
N ILE A 81 9.53 16.74 4.63
CA ILE A 81 8.11 16.89 4.32
C ILE A 81 7.28 16.97 5.59
N THR A 82 7.54 16.10 6.55
CA THR A 82 6.78 16.03 7.80
C THR A 82 7.26 17.06 8.82
N GLN A 83 8.47 17.60 8.64
CA GLN A 83 9.13 18.49 9.61
C GLN A 83 9.34 17.79 10.96
N LYS A 84 9.55 16.47 10.92
CA LYS A 84 9.79 15.67 12.12
C LYS A 84 11.10 14.90 11.95
N ASN A 85 11.98 15.04 12.95
CA ASN A 85 13.29 14.41 12.90
C ASN A 85 13.30 12.98 13.39
N ASP A 86 12.45 12.65 14.36
CA ASP A 86 12.33 11.30 14.88
C ASP A 86 11.37 10.52 13.98
N LEU A 87 11.91 9.94 12.93
CA LEU A 87 11.14 9.24 11.93
C LEU A 87 11.84 7.93 11.56
N CYS A 88 11.10 6.82 11.65
CA CYS A 88 11.61 5.49 11.35
C CYS A 88 10.48 4.59 10.88
N MET A 89 10.84 3.45 10.33
CA MET A 89 9.82 2.45 9.97
C MET A 89 9.08 2.00 11.22
N ALA A 90 7.76 1.88 11.10
CA ALA A 90 6.93 1.37 12.18
C ALA A 90 7.25 -0.12 12.42
N SER A 91 7.11 -0.56 13.68
CA SER A 91 7.28 -1.97 14.03
C SER A 91 6.10 -2.79 13.48
N PRO A 92 6.26 -4.13 13.36
CA PRO A 92 5.14 -4.98 12.94
C PRO A 92 3.89 -4.81 13.81
N GLU A 93 4.08 -4.62 15.11
CA GLU A 93 2.97 -4.40 16.04
C GLU A 93 2.27 -3.07 15.76
N GLN A 94 3.03 -2.01 15.50
CA GLN A 94 2.48 -0.71 15.15
C GLN A 94 1.75 -0.77 13.81
N VAL A 95 2.31 -1.48 12.82
CA VAL A 95 1.65 -1.69 11.53
C VAL A 95 0.28 -2.31 11.75
N LYS A 96 0.20 -3.38 12.54
CA LYS A 96 -1.06 -4.07 12.80
C LYS A 96 -2.07 -3.17 13.52
N THR A 97 -1.62 -2.47 14.56
CA THR A 97 -2.49 -1.60 15.35
C THR A 97 -3.03 -0.44 14.53
N GLN A 98 -2.18 0.18 13.72
CA GLN A 98 -2.55 1.37 12.97
C GLN A 98 -3.34 1.05 11.70
N THR A 99 -2.92 0.04 10.95
CA THR A 99 -3.53 -0.25 9.65
C THR A 99 -4.58 -1.35 9.69
N GLY A 100 -4.49 -2.25 10.66
CA GLY A 100 -5.33 -3.45 10.70
C GLY A 100 -4.83 -4.56 9.81
N TYR A 101 -3.66 -4.38 9.20
CA TYR A 101 -3.03 -5.36 8.32
C TYR A 101 -1.69 -5.81 8.90
N THR A 102 -1.24 -6.99 8.48
CA THR A 102 0.09 -7.48 8.83
C THR A 102 1.06 -7.22 7.68
N ILE A 103 2.35 -7.17 7.99
CA ILE A 103 3.41 -6.99 7.00
C ILE A 103 3.29 -8.07 5.94
N GLY A 104 3.41 -7.67 4.67
CA GLY A 104 3.20 -8.54 3.52
C GLY A 104 1.80 -8.45 2.94
N GLY A 105 0.84 -7.90 3.70
CA GLY A 105 -0.54 -7.74 3.25
C GLY A 105 -1.10 -6.33 3.49
N VAL A 106 -0.25 -5.35 3.79
CA VAL A 106 -0.70 -3.99 4.07
C VAL A 106 -1.30 -3.37 2.82
N SER A 107 -2.59 -3.07 2.89
CA SER A 107 -3.33 -2.42 1.80
C SER A 107 -3.34 -0.90 2.01
N PRO A 108 -3.31 -0.12 0.93
CA PRO A 108 -3.47 1.34 1.05
C PRO A 108 -4.92 1.75 1.30
N VAL A 109 -5.86 0.81 1.24
CA VAL A 109 -7.29 1.09 1.45
C VAL A 109 -7.82 0.28 2.63
N GLY A 110 -8.93 0.72 3.20
CA GLY A 110 -9.54 -0.01 4.32
C GLY A 110 -8.71 0.04 5.60
N LEU A 111 -7.98 1.11 5.82
CA LEU A 111 -7.17 1.29 7.03
C LEU A 111 -8.07 1.46 8.25
N LEU A 112 -7.65 0.87 9.39
CA LEU A 112 -8.42 0.97 10.64
C LEU A 112 -8.46 2.39 11.19
N ASN A 113 -7.38 3.15 11.01
CA ASN A 113 -7.28 4.50 11.52
C ASN A 113 -7.09 5.47 10.37
N ASP A 114 -7.41 6.73 10.62
CA ASP A 114 -7.18 7.79 9.64
C ASP A 114 -5.69 8.14 9.67
N ILE A 115 -4.96 7.74 8.64
CA ILE A 115 -3.51 7.91 8.53
C ILE A 115 -3.21 8.78 7.31
N GLU A 116 -2.35 9.77 7.48
CA GLU A 116 -1.89 10.59 6.36
C GLU A 116 -1.12 9.72 5.36
N ILE A 117 -1.43 9.85 4.07
CA ILE A 117 -0.84 9.04 3.01
C ILE A 117 -0.09 9.93 2.03
N PHE A 118 1.17 9.57 1.78
CA PHE A 118 1.98 10.15 0.71
C PHE A 118 2.15 9.12 -0.39
N MET A 119 2.05 9.55 -1.64
CA MET A 119 2.22 8.67 -2.79
C MET A 119 3.36 9.20 -3.65
N ASP A 120 4.36 8.35 -3.92
CA ASP A 120 5.48 8.76 -4.73
C ASP A 120 5.07 8.97 -6.18
N ASN A 121 5.52 10.08 -6.77
CA ASN A 121 5.13 10.45 -8.12
C ASN A 121 5.63 9.47 -9.19
N SER A 122 6.65 8.66 -8.89
CA SER A 122 7.18 7.68 -9.86
C SER A 122 6.17 6.58 -10.20
N LEU A 123 5.13 6.38 -9.37
CA LEU A 123 4.06 5.43 -9.67
C LEU A 123 3.26 5.82 -10.91
N GLU A 124 3.29 7.09 -11.29
CA GLU A 124 2.59 7.59 -12.49
C GLU A 124 3.17 7.02 -13.79
N ARG A 125 4.37 6.43 -13.74
CA ARG A 125 5.00 5.81 -14.91
C ARG A 125 4.21 4.65 -15.50
N PHE A 126 3.31 4.03 -14.71
CA PHE A 126 2.61 2.81 -15.10
C PHE A 126 1.11 3.06 -15.25
N ASN A 127 0.52 2.48 -16.30
CA ASN A 127 -0.92 2.56 -16.54
C ASN A 127 -1.71 1.71 -15.55
N LYS A 128 -1.12 0.61 -15.10
CA LYS A 128 -1.73 -0.31 -14.15
C LYS A 128 -0.80 -0.50 -12.96
N LEU A 129 -1.35 -0.30 -11.78
CA LEU A 129 -0.66 -0.51 -10.51
C LEU A 129 -1.32 -1.66 -9.76
N TYR A 130 -0.55 -2.34 -8.94
CA TYR A 130 -1.03 -3.49 -8.16
C TYR A 130 -0.63 -3.30 -6.71
N ALA A 131 -1.60 -3.45 -5.81
CA ALA A 131 -1.38 -3.25 -4.38
C ALA A 131 -1.94 -4.42 -3.58
N ALA A 132 -1.41 -4.61 -2.38
CA ALA A 132 -1.87 -5.67 -1.48
C ALA A 132 -3.29 -5.37 -0.98
N ALA A 133 -4.02 -6.43 -0.68
CA ALA A 133 -5.41 -6.35 -0.26
C ALA A 133 -5.65 -7.17 1.01
N GLY A 134 -4.77 -7.04 2.01
CA GLY A 134 -4.99 -7.60 3.34
C GLY A 134 -4.40 -8.99 3.57
N HIS A 135 -3.80 -9.60 2.58
CA HIS A 135 -3.16 -10.92 2.69
C HIS A 135 -2.08 -11.04 1.63
N PRO A 136 -0.98 -11.79 1.89
CA PRO A 136 0.08 -11.94 0.89
C PRO A 136 -0.34 -12.56 -0.45
N ASN A 137 -1.48 -13.22 -0.49
CA ASN A 137 -2.01 -13.79 -1.73
C ASN A 137 -3.13 -12.96 -2.35
N CYS A 138 -3.45 -11.81 -1.79
CA CYS A 138 -4.55 -10.98 -2.27
C CYS A 138 -4.04 -9.62 -2.73
N ILE A 139 -4.40 -9.25 -3.96
CA ILE A 139 -4.01 -7.97 -4.56
C ILE A 139 -5.21 -7.33 -5.27
N PHE A 140 -5.06 -6.07 -5.62
CA PHE A 140 -6.01 -5.44 -6.54
C PHE A 140 -5.24 -4.58 -7.55
N GLU A 141 -5.86 -4.41 -8.72
CA GLU A 141 -5.35 -3.58 -9.80
C GLU A 141 -6.05 -2.24 -9.78
N ILE A 142 -5.31 -1.16 -9.96
CA ILE A 142 -5.88 0.18 -9.97
C ILE A 142 -4.95 1.10 -10.77
N ASN A 143 -5.48 2.19 -11.34
CA ASN A 143 -4.63 3.17 -12.00
C ASN A 143 -4.19 4.25 -10.99
N PHE A 144 -3.19 5.04 -11.37
CA PHE A 144 -2.60 6.06 -10.51
C PHE A 144 -3.65 7.07 -10.02
N LYS A 145 -4.47 7.57 -10.92
CA LYS A 145 -5.47 8.59 -10.60
C LYS A 145 -6.48 8.08 -9.56
N LYS A 146 -7.01 6.88 -9.78
CA LYS A 146 -7.97 6.29 -8.85
C LYS A 146 -7.33 5.96 -7.50
N LEU A 147 -6.08 5.49 -7.51
CA LEU A 147 -5.38 5.22 -6.27
C LEU A 147 -5.21 6.50 -5.46
N ASN A 148 -4.84 7.59 -6.11
CA ASN A 148 -4.73 8.88 -5.44
C ASN A 148 -6.07 9.34 -4.87
N GLU A 149 -7.14 9.17 -5.64
CA GLU A 149 -8.49 9.57 -5.20
C GLU A 149 -8.97 8.76 -4.00
N ILE A 150 -8.86 7.42 -4.06
CA ILE A 150 -9.37 6.55 -3.01
C ILE A 150 -8.58 6.71 -1.71
N THR A 151 -7.29 7.03 -1.79
CA THR A 151 -6.45 7.20 -0.60
C THR A 151 -6.40 8.64 -0.11
N SER A 152 -6.87 9.60 -0.90
CA SER A 152 -6.72 11.04 -0.63
C SER A 152 -5.27 11.40 -0.33
N SER A 153 -4.34 10.73 -1.02
CA SER A 153 -2.91 10.90 -0.77
C SER A 153 -2.38 12.19 -1.37
N LYS A 154 -1.26 12.65 -0.80
CA LYS A 154 -0.48 13.75 -1.39
C LYS A 154 0.58 13.13 -2.28
N VAL A 155 0.59 13.53 -3.56
CA VAL A 155 1.58 13.06 -4.52
C VAL A 155 2.83 13.91 -4.38
N LEU A 156 3.93 13.28 -4.02
CA LEU A 156 5.20 13.95 -3.75
C LEU A 156 6.36 13.08 -4.23
N GLU A 157 7.57 13.65 -4.26
CA GLU A 157 8.77 12.85 -4.47
C GLU A 157 9.29 12.42 -3.10
N ILE A 158 9.15 11.14 -2.78
CA ILE A 158 9.55 10.58 -1.48
C ILE A 158 10.54 9.43 -1.58
N THR A 159 11.07 9.16 -2.78
CA THR A 159 12.05 8.08 -2.99
C THR A 159 13.44 8.64 -3.27
N GLU A 160 14.44 7.77 -3.02
CA GLU A 160 15.85 8.10 -3.30
C GLU A 160 16.13 8.25 -4.78
#